data_29dd74e9ad555a536c0a86d3621c19ac
#
_entry.id   29dd74e9ad555a536c0a86d3621c19ac
#
_cell.length_a   1.000
_cell.length_b   1.000
_cell.length_c   1.000
_cell.angle_alpha   90.00
_cell.angle_beta   90.00
_cell.angle_gamma   90.00
#
_symmetry.space_group_name_H-M   'P 1'
#
loop_
_entity.id
_entity.type
_entity.pdbx_description
1 polymer ?
#
loop_
_entity_poly.entity_id
_entity_poly.type
_entity_poly.pdbx_seq_one_letter_code
_entity_poly.pdbx_strand_id
1 'polypeptide(L)'
;MGEEKKPNTDDLEKGAGQKVDMKKEILSWVFYIAFVLVLTWVIITFVGQRTRVDGRSMMNTLHDGDNLIVEKLSYRFSDPKRFDIIVFPLTGKKEYYIKRIIGLPGETVQIDENGNIYINGELLEENYGAETIQNPGRAAKPITLGDDEYFVMGDNRNNSKDSRSEEVGNVKRSQIIGRAWLRIWPLNKFGLLKHQ
;
A
#
# COMPACT_ATOMS: atom_id res chain seq x y z
N MET A 1 67.35 26.25 -44.61
CA MET A 1 66.38 26.07 -45.72
C MET A 1 65.45 24.91 -45.23
N GLY A 2 64.39 25.26 -44.52
CA GLY A 2 63.44 24.33 -43.96
C GLY A 2 62.17 24.35 -44.80
N GLU A 3 61.80 23.22 -45.37
CA GLU A 3 60.55 23.05 -46.11
C GLU A 3 59.37 23.00 -45.13
N GLU A 4 58.49 23.99 -45.22
CA GLU A 4 57.20 24.01 -44.53
C GLU A 4 56.25 23.04 -45.20
N LYS A 5 55.93 21.97 -44.51
CA LYS A 5 54.96 20.94 -44.93
C LYS A 5 53.55 21.51 -44.78
N LYS A 6 52.88 21.82 -45.89
CA LYS A 6 51.47 22.26 -45.92
C LYS A 6 50.61 21.13 -45.38
N PRO A 7 49.61 21.43 -44.52
CA PRO A 7 48.67 20.42 -44.04
C PRO A 7 47.79 19.92 -45.20
N ASN A 8 47.59 18.62 -45.20
CA ASN A 8 46.80 17.90 -46.20
C ASN A 8 45.32 18.25 -46.07
N THR A 9 44.71 18.78 -47.12
CA THR A 9 43.32 19.20 -47.17
C THR A 9 42.31 18.06 -47.09
N ASP A 10 42.76 16.81 -47.15
CA ASP A 10 41.90 15.63 -47.10
C ASP A 10 41.38 15.26 -45.69
N ASP A 11 41.95 15.85 -44.64
CA ASP A 11 41.54 15.61 -43.26
C ASP A 11 40.36 16.51 -42.80
N LEU A 12 39.99 17.52 -43.60
CA LEU A 12 38.93 18.48 -43.27
C LEU A 12 37.54 18.06 -43.78
N GLU A 13 37.41 17.03 -44.63
CA GLU A 13 36.14 16.61 -45.17
C GLU A 13 35.48 15.43 -44.43
N LYS A 14 36.11 14.84 -43.41
CA LYS A 14 35.53 13.75 -42.62
C LYS A 14 34.53 14.20 -41.54
N GLY A 15 34.26 15.49 -41.47
CA GLY A 15 33.24 16.06 -40.60
C GLY A 15 31.87 16.28 -41.24
N ALA A 16 31.63 15.69 -42.41
CA ALA A 16 30.32 15.78 -43.10
C ALA A 16 29.24 15.09 -42.25
N GLY A 17 28.41 15.91 -41.62
CA GLY A 17 27.35 15.55 -40.73
C GLY A 17 26.54 14.34 -41.20
N GLN A 18 26.49 13.32 -40.38
CA GLN A 18 25.48 12.28 -40.48
C GLN A 18 24.12 12.96 -40.59
N LYS A 19 23.48 12.91 -41.76
CA LYS A 19 22.10 13.36 -41.93
C LYS A 19 21.25 12.48 -41.01
N VAL A 20 20.95 12.98 -39.82
CA VAL A 20 20.05 12.33 -38.88
C VAL A 20 18.73 12.15 -39.64
N ASP A 21 18.31 10.89 -39.80
CA ASP A 21 17.04 10.59 -40.44
C ASP A 21 15.93 11.03 -39.46
N MET A 22 15.46 12.26 -39.62
CA MET A 22 14.45 12.89 -38.75
C MET A 22 13.22 11.98 -38.54
N LYS A 23 12.85 11.17 -39.53
CA LYS A 23 11.73 10.23 -39.40
C LYS A 23 12.02 9.13 -38.38
N LYS A 24 13.23 8.59 -38.40
CA LYS A 24 13.66 7.56 -37.45
C LYS A 24 13.77 8.13 -36.04
N GLU A 25 14.26 9.37 -35.94
CA GLU A 25 14.37 10.06 -34.66
C GLU A 25 12.99 10.36 -34.07
N ILE A 26 12.07 10.92 -34.83
CA ILE A 26 10.68 11.16 -34.41
C ILE A 26 10.01 9.82 -34.02
N LEU A 27 10.18 8.76 -34.80
CA LEU A 27 9.62 7.46 -34.50
C LEU A 27 10.17 6.90 -33.19
N SER A 28 11.46 7.06 -32.93
CA SER A 28 12.12 6.64 -31.69
C SER A 28 11.53 7.40 -30.48
N TRP A 29 11.32 8.71 -30.60
CA TRP A 29 10.68 9.52 -29.54
C TRP A 29 9.23 9.09 -29.30
N VAL A 30 8.47 8.80 -30.35
CA VAL A 30 7.08 8.30 -30.21
C VAL A 30 7.06 6.96 -29.48
N PHE A 31 7.95 6.03 -29.83
CA PHE A 31 8.05 4.75 -29.11
C PHE A 31 8.46 4.94 -27.65
N TYR A 32 9.41 5.82 -27.38
CA TYR A 32 9.83 6.12 -26.00
C TYR A 32 8.68 6.67 -25.17
N ILE A 33 7.96 7.67 -25.69
CA ILE A 33 6.80 8.26 -25.00
C ILE A 33 5.72 7.21 -24.77
N ALA A 34 5.40 6.42 -25.80
CA ALA A 34 4.42 5.34 -25.68
C ALA A 34 4.81 4.31 -24.61
N PHE A 35 6.08 3.90 -24.60
CA PHE A 35 6.63 2.99 -23.58
C PHE A 35 6.49 3.56 -22.16
N VAL A 36 6.86 4.84 -21.96
CA VAL A 36 6.73 5.51 -20.66
C VAL A 36 5.27 5.59 -20.21
N LEU A 37 4.36 5.93 -21.12
CA LEU A 37 2.92 6.00 -20.81
C LEU A 37 2.36 4.62 -20.42
N VAL A 38 2.70 3.57 -21.19
CA VAL A 38 2.29 2.19 -20.89
C VAL A 38 2.87 1.73 -19.55
N LEU A 39 4.16 1.98 -19.32
CA LEU A 39 4.82 1.62 -18.06
C LEU A 39 4.16 2.33 -16.86
N THR A 40 3.90 3.63 -17.00
CA THR A 40 3.21 4.42 -15.97
C THR A 40 1.81 3.87 -15.69
N TRP A 41 1.05 3.55 -16.74
CA TRP A 41 -0.27 2.96 -16.61
C TRP A 41 -0.22 1.60 -15.89
N VAL A 42 0.75 0.74 -16.24
CA VAL A 42 0.96 -0.56 -15.56
C VAL A 42 1.28 -0.35 -14.09
N ILE A 43 2.20 0.56 -13.76
CA ILE A 43 2.58 0.84 -12.36
C ILE A 43 1.37 1.31 -11.55
N ILE A 44 0.63 2.31 -12.03
CA ILE A 44 -0.53 2.86 -11.32
C ILE A 44 -1.64 1.81 -11.16
N THR A 45 -1.88 0.99 -12.18
CA THR A 45 -2.98 0.03 -12.18
C THR A 45 -2.67 -1.21 -11.33
N PHE A 46 -1.45 -1.73 -11.39
CA PHE A 46 -1.12 -3.04 -10.84
C PHE A 46 -0.21 -3.00 -9.61
N VAL A 47 0.62 -1.96 -9.46
CA VAL A 47 1.64 -1.92 -8.41
C VAL A 47 1.16 -1.13 -7.19
N GLY A 48 0.64 0.08 -7.37
CA GLY A 48 0.27 0.88 -6.22
C GLY A 48 -0.69 2.03 -6.51
N GLN A 49 -1.43 2.41 -5.49
CA GLN A 49 -2.38 3.52 -5.52
C GLN A 49 -2.10 4.48 -4.36
N ARG A 50 -2.09 5.78 -4.67
CA ARG A 50 -2.05 6.80 -3.61
C ARG A 50 -3.40 6.86 -2.91
N THR A 51 -3.36 6.84 -1.58
CA THR A 51 -4.55 6.97 -0.72
C THR A 51 -4.25 8.00 0.37
N ARG A 52 -5.20 8.91 0.61
CA ARG A 52 -5.15 9.83 1.75
C ARG A 52 -5.89 9.20 2.92
N VAL A 53 -5.29 9.27 4.10
CA VAL A 53 -5.94 8.88 5.36
C VAL A 53 -6.96 9.96 5.72
N ASP A 54 -8.19 9.53 5.97
CA ASP A 54 -9.26 10.36 6.48
C ASP A 54 -9.75 9.78 7.81
N GLY A 55 -9.71 10.60 8.85
CA GLY A 55 -10.11 10.22 10.19
C GLY A 55 -8.97 9.73 11.10
N ARG A 56 -9.37 9.32 12.31
CA ARG A 56 -8.45 9.08 13.43
C ARG A 56 -8.38 7.63 13.89
N SER A 57 -9.01 6.71 13.18
CA SER A 57 -9.13 5.30 13.63
C SER A 57 -7.80 4.53 13.65
N MET A 58 -6.76 5.03 12.99
CA MET A 58 -5.42 4.43 12.96
C MET A 58 -4.37 5.25 13.71
N MET A 59 -4.78 6.25 14.53
CA MET A 59 -3.86 6.94 15.45
C MET A 59 -3.35 5.88 16.46
N ASN A 60 -2.17 5.88 16.73
CA ASN A 60 -0.88 6.42 16.69
C ASN A 60 -0.07 6.13 15.41
N THR A 61 -0.46 5.14 14.63
CA THR A 61 0.30 4.70 13.45
C THR A 61 0.12 5.65 12.27
N LEU A 62 -1.14 6.00 11.94
CA LEU A 62 -1.49 6.91 10.86
C LEU A 62 -2.34 8.07 11.38
N HIS A 63 -2.08 9.26 10.84
CA HIS A 63 -2.80 10.46 11.22
C HIS A 63 -3.66 10.96 10.05
N ASP A 64 -4.70 11.70 10.40
CA ASP A 64 -5.53 12.38 9.41
C ASP A 64 -4.65 13.25 8.48
N GLY A 65 -4.90 13.15 7.16
CA GLY A 65 -4.14 13.85 6.13
C GLY A 65 -2.86 13.14 5.66
N ASP A 66 -2.42 12.05 6.30
CA ASP A 66 -1.30 11.25 5.80
C ASP A 66 -1.58 10.74 4.37
N ASN A 67 -0.58 10.77 3.49
CA ASN A 67 -0.70 10.16 2.17
C ASN A 67 0.15 8.90 2.10
N LEU A 68 -0.49 7.85 1.64
CA LEU A 68 0.09 6.52 1.60
C LEU A 68 0.14 5.99 0.17
N ILE A 69 1.09 5.11 -0.08
CA ILE A 69 1.05 4.19 -1.21
C ILE A 69 0.48 2.87 -0.71
N VAL A 70 -0.63 2.48 -1.33
CA VAL A 70 -1.27 1.18 -1.14
C VAL A 70 -0.77 0.25 -2.22
N GLU A 71 -0.04 -0.76 -1.83
CA GLU A 71 0.56 -1.75 -2.69
C GLU A 71 -0.45 -2.89 -2.91
N LYS A 72 -0.60 -3.30 -4.16
CA LYS A 72 -1.59 -4.32 -4.59
C LYS A 72 -0.94 -5.62 -5.06
N LEU A 73 0.36 -5.55 -5.39
CA LEU A 73 1.03 -6.60 -6.13
C LEU A 73 1.32 -7.81 -5.25
N SER A 74 1.78 -7.61 -4.01
CA SER A 74 2.12 -8.72 -3.10
C SER A 74 0.94 -9.64 -2.85
N TYR A 75 -0.26 -9.07 -2.72
CA TYR A 75 -1.48 -9.83 -2.48
C TYR A 75 -2.03 -10.60 -3.70
N ARG A 76 -1.34 -10.52 -4.84
CA ARG A 76 -1.59 -11.43 -5.98
C ARG A 76 -0.81 -12.74 -5.86
N PHE A 77 0.26 -12.75 -5.05
CA PHE A 77 1.17 -13.88 -4.92
C PHE A 77 1.24 -14.44 -3.50
N SER A 78 0.68 -13.72 -2.53
CA SER A 78 0.66 -14.11 -1.11
C SER A 78 -0.62 -13.64 -0.43
N ASP A 79 -0.97 -14.29 0.66
CA ASP A 79 -2.10 -13.86 1.48
C ASP A 79 -1.70 -12.74 2.42
N PRO A 80 -2.66 -11.87 2.80
CA PRO A 80 -2.49 -10.90 3.85
C PRO A 80 -2.06 -11.55 5.16
N LYS A 81 -1.12 -10.92 5.86
CA LYS A 81 -0.56 -11.43 7.12
C LYS A 81 -1.13 -10.67 8.31
N ARG A 82 -1.04 -11.29 9.49
CA ARG A 82 -1.36 -10.62 10.75
C ARG A 82 -0.54 -9.33 10.86
N PHE A 83 -1.19 -8.29 11.35
CA PHE A 83 -0.68 -6.93 11.50
C PHE A 83 -0.47 -6.13 10.20
N ASP A 84 -0.72 -6.69 9.03
CA ASP A 84 -0.79 -5.88 7.81
C ASP A 84 -1.85 -4.78 7.94
N ILE A 85 -1.51 -3.58 7.51
CA ILE A 85 -2.48 -2.48 7.39
C ILE A 85 -3.09 -2.57 6.01
N ILE A 86 -4.38 -2.84 5.93
CA ILE A 86 -5.09 -3.06 4.67
C ILE A 86 -6.09 -1.95 4.36
N VAL A 87 -6.38 -1.81 3.07
CA VAL A 87 -7.43 -0.93 2.55
C VAL A 87 -8.52 -1.78 1.93
N PHE A 88 -9.77 -1.52 2.31
CA PHE A 88 -10.95 -2.23 1.80
C PHE A 88 -12.17 -1.29 1.74
N PRO A 89 -13.14 -1.51 0.81
CA PRO A 89 -14.37 -0.75 0.75
C PRO A 89 -15.33 -1.15 1.87
N LEU A 90 -16.07 -0.20 2.39
CA LEU A 90 -17.22 -0.52 3.23
C LEU A 90 -18.41 -0.89 2.35
N THR A 91 -19.01 -2.06 2.60
CA THR A 91 -20.15 -2.57 1.84
C THR A 91 -21.29 -1.54 1.84
N GLY A 92 -21.79 -1.20 0.64
CA GLY A 92 -22.90 -0.24 0.45
C GLY A 92 -22.50 1.23 0.54
N LYS A 93 -21.22 1.57 0.72
CA LYS A 93 -20.73 2.95 0.74
C LYS A 93 -19.59 3.16 -0.27
N LYS A 94 -19.38 4.41 -0.70
CA LYS A 94 -18.25 4.82 -1.55
C LYS A 94 -16.99 5.15 -0.73
N GLU A 95 -16.91 4.62 0.47
CA GLU A 95 -15.84 4.90 1.43
C GLU A 95 -14.87 3.73 1.51
N TYR A 96 -13.59 4.02 1.70
CA TYR A 96 -12.55 3.03 1.93
C TYR A 96 -12.08 3.12 3.36
N TYR A 97 -11.95 1.97 4.01
CA TYR A 97 -11.43 1.87 5.35
C TYR A 97 -9.99 1.41 5.34
N ILE A 98 -9.22 1.93 6.29
CA ILE A 98 -7.85 1.52 6.55
C ILE A 98 -7.84 0.92 7.96
N LYS A 99 -7.49 -0.36 8.08
CA LYS A 99 -7.45 -1.08 9.36
C LYS A 99 -6.29 -2.08 9.37
N ARG A 100 -5.94 -2.52 10.58
CA ARG A 100 -4.93 -3.56 10.81
C ARG A 100 -5.59 -4.93 10.95
N ILE A 101 -5.00 -5.94 10.32
CA ILE A 101 -5.41 -7.33 10.47
C ILE A 101 -5.01 -7.83 11.85
N ILE A 102 -5.97 -8.38 12.58
CA ILE A 102 -5.80 -8.98 13.90
C ILE A 102 -6.04 -10.47 13.85
N GLY A 103 -7.10 -10.94 13.21
CA GLY A 103 -7.42 -12.36 13.02
C GLY A 103 -7.24 -12.77 11.57
N LEU A 104 -6.75 -13.98 11.35
CA LEU A 104 -6.54 -14.62 10.04
C LEU A 104 -7.64 -15.64 9.74
N PRO A 105 -7.80 -16.07 8.47
CA PRO A 105 -8.76 -17.10 8.09
C PRO A 105 -8.66 -18.36 8.96
N GLY A 106 -9.83 -18.88 9.36
CA GLY A 106 -9.95 -20.07 10.20
C GLY A 106 -9.67 -19.88 11.69
N GLU A 107 -9.21 -18.70 12.11
CA GLU A 107 -8.94 -18.41 13.53
C GLU A 107 -10.19 -17.98 14.29
N THR A 108 -10.15 -18.22 15.60
CA THR A 108 -11.16 -17.70 16.54
C THR A 108 -10.60 -16.49 17.28
N VAL A 109 -11.29 -15.37 17.16
CA VAL A 109 -10.93 -14.09 17.81
C VAL A 109 -11.88 -13.82 18.97
N GLN A 110 -11.34 -13.46 20.13
CA GLN A 110 -12.11 -13.03 21.30
C GLN A 110 -11.42 -11.86 21.99
N ILE A 111 -12.19 -10.95 22.57
CA ILE A 111 -11.69 -9.84 23.39
C ILE A 111 -12.35 -9.93 24.75
N ASP A 112 -11.56 -10.06 25.81
CA ASP A 112 -12.07 -10.16 27.18
C ASP A 112 -12.50 -8.81 27.77
N GLU A 113 -13.03 -8.83 28.99
CA GLU A 113 -13.49 -7.63 29.72
C GLU A 113 -12.34 -6.70 30.10
N ASN A 114 -11.10 -7.19 30.13
CA ASN A 114 -9.90 -6.42 30.40
C ASN A 114 -9.34 -5.77 29.13
N GLY A 115 -9.94 -6.06 27.95
CA GLY A 115 -9.51 -5.55 26.66
C GLY A 115 -8.36 -6.34 26.03
N ASN A 116 -8.04 -7.54 26.54
CA ASN A 116 -7.05 -8.42 25.97
C ASN A 116 -7.64 -9.16 24.75
N ILE A 117 -6.83 -9.30 23.70
CA ILE A 117 -7.21 -9.99 22.49
C ILE A 117 -6.69 -11.43 22.55
N TYR A 118 -7.53 -12.38 22.26
CA TYR A 118 -7.18 -13.80 22.18
C TYR A 118 -7.39 -14.32 20.77
N ILE A 119 -6.41 -15.10 20.28
CA ILE A 119 -6.49 -15.82 19.02
C ILE A 119 -6.41 -17.31 19.33
N ASN A 120 -7.43 -18.06 18.97
CA ASN A 120 -7.55 -19.50 19.27
C ASN A 120 -7.40 -19.83 20.78
N GLY A 121 -7.79 -18.89 21.63
CA GLY A 121 -7.67 -19.00 23.09
C GLY A 121 -6.32 -18.58 23.67
N GLU A 122 -5.34 -18.21 22.85
CA GLU A 122 -4.04 -17.71 23.28
C GLU A 122 -4.00 -16.17 23.25
N LEU A 123 -3.39 -15.56 24.28
CA LEU A 123 -3.23 -14.10 24.36
C LEU A 123 -2.39 -13.61 23.19
N LEU A 124 -2.94 -12.66 22.43
CA LEU A 124 -2.20 -12.01 21.35
C LEU A 124 -1.27 -10.93 21.92
N GLU A 125 0.03 -11.14 21.81
CA GLU A 125 1.02 -10.11 22.11
C GLU A 125 1.09 -9.09 20.98
N GLU A 126 0.68 -7.85 21.25
CA GLU A 126 0.72 -6.75 20.30
C GLU A 126 0.85 -5.41 21.00
N ASN A 127 1.40 -4.40 20.34
CA ASN A 127 1.63 -3.06 20.89
C ASN A 127 1.12 -1.92 20.01
N TYR A 128 0.19 -2.22 19.10
CA TYR A 128 -0.37 -1.23 18.18
C TYR A 128 -1.50 -0.41 18.80
N GLY A 129 -2.21 -0.98 19.76
CA GLY A 129 -3.29 -0.30 20.46
C GLY A 129 -2.80 0.94 21.20
N ALA A 130 -3.44 2.09 20.94
CA ALA A 130 -3.15 3.32 21.66
C ALA A 130 -3.56 3.25 23.13
N GLU A 131 -4.61 2.46 23.41
CA GLU A 131 -5.27 2.37 24.72
C GLU A 131 -5.86 0.97 24.89
N THR A 132 -6.12 0.61 26.16
CA THR A 132 -6.88 -0.61 26.48
C THR A 132 -8.27 -0.56 25.84
N ILE A 133 -8.72 -1.64 25.26
CA ILE A 133 -10.03 -1.77 24.60
C ILE A 133 -11.12 -1.69 25.68
N GLN A 134 -12.00 -0.67 25.59
CA GLN A 134 -13.12 -0.48 26.51
C GLN A 134 -14.38 -1.22 26.04
N ASN A 135 -14.54 -1.38 24.72
CA ASN A 135 -15.70 -2.05 24.14
C ASN A 135 -15.26 -3.13 23.17
N PRO A 136 -15.39 -4.41 23.55
CA PRO A 136 -15.06 -5.54 22.69
C PRO A 136 -16.07 -5.75 21.54
N GLY A 137 -17.25 -5.11 21.60
CA GLY A 137 -18.32 -5.26 20.63
C GLY A 137 -18.73 -6.73 20.44
N ARG A 138 -18.94 -7.16 19.18
CA ARG A 138 -19.29 -8.54 18.87
C ARG A 138 -18.21 -9.56 19.29
N ALA A 139 -16.93 -9.13 19.42
CA ALA A 139 -15.83 -9.99 19.84
C ALA A 139 -15.80 -10.26 21.35
N ALA A 140 -16.74 -9.74 22.15
CA ALA A 140 -16.95 -10.19 23.54
C ALA A 140 -17.24 -11.70 23.62
N LYS A 141 -17.77 -12.27 22.54
CA LYS A 141 -17.92 -13.72 22.36
C LYS A 141 -16.92 -14.20 21.28
N PRO A 142 -16.45 -15.44 21.37
CA PRO A 142 -15.58 -16.00 20.35
C PRO A 142 -16.21 -15.90 18.95
N ILE A 143 -15.45 -15.39 17.99
CA ILE A 143 -15.83 -15.28 16.57
C ILE A 143 -14.86 -16.14 15.77
N THR A 144 -15.34 -17.23 15.20
CA THR A 144 -14.55 -18.06 14.28
C THR A 144 -14.67 -17.48 12.87
N LEU A 145 -13.52 -17.17 12.26
CA LEU A 145 -13.41 -16.62 10.92
C LEU A 145 -13.54 -17.72 9.87
N GLY A 146 -14.21 -17.41 8.77
CA GLY A 146 -14.24 -18.29 7.60
C GLY A 146 -12.88 -18.38 6.89
N ASP A 147 -12.77 -19.29 5.91
CA ASP A 147 -11.51 -19.57 5.19
C ASP A 147 -10.97 -18.39 4.36
N ASP A 148 -11.80 -17.39 4.09
CA ASP A 148 -11.46 -16.18 3.35
C ASP A 148 -11.69 -14.88 4.15
N GLU A 149 -11.90 -14.99 5.46
CA GLU A 149 -12.29 -13.88 6.31
C GLU A 149 -11.15 -13.41 7.23
N TYR A 150 -11.07 -12.11 7.41
CA TYR A 150 -10.11 -11.42 8.28
C TYR A 150 -10.85 -10.60 9.31
N PHE A 151 -10.36 -10.61 10.54
CA PHE A 151 -10.81 -9.71 11.60
C PHE A 151 -9.85 -8.52 11.66
N VAL A 152 -10.38 -7.32 11.49
CA VAL A 152 -9.57 -6.09 11.41
C VAL A 152 -9.95 -5.12 12.50
N MET A 153 -8.95 -4.38 13.01
CA MET A 153 -9.15 -3.35 14.01
C MET A 153 -8.38 -2.07 13.68
N GLY A 154 -8.90 -0.94 14.15
CA GLY A 154 -8.13 0.29 14.16
C GLY A 154 -7.13 0.31 15.31
N ASP A 155 -5.99 0.97 15.13
CA ASP A 155 -5.00 1.14 16.19
C ASP A 155 -5.51 2.08 17.29
N ASN A 156 -6.39 3.03 16.95
CA ASN A 156 -7.16 3.80 17.93
C ASN A 156 -8.38 2.98 18.39
N ARG A 157 -8.15 2.04 19.31
CA ARG A 157 -9.08 0.99 19.74
C ARG A 157 -10.44 1.53 20.18
N ASN A 158 -10.48 2.64 20.87
CA ASN A 158 -11.72 3.20 21.42
C ASN A 158 -12.38 4.23 20.48
N ASN A 159 -11.72 4.58 19.36
CA ASN A 159 -12.27 5.49 18.36
C ASN A 159 -12.11 4.89 16.94
N SER A 160 -12.55 3.66 16.78
CA SER A 160 -12.49 2.95 15.49
C SER A 160 -13.78 2.17 15.25
N LYS A 161 -14.31 2.34 14.04
CA LYS A 161 -15.35 1.49 13.48
C LYS A 161 -14.66 0.40 12.68
N ASP A 162 -14.73 -0.85 13.17
CA ASP A 162 -13.96 -1.99 12.65
C ASP A 162 -14.73 -3.30 12.87
N SER A 163 -14.09 -4.46 12.75
CA SER A 163 -14.74 -5.77 12.83
C SER A 163 -15.45 -6.06 14.15
N ARG A 164 -15.25 -5.24 15.17
CA ARG A 164 -16.03 -5.32 16.43
C ARG A 164 -17.47 -4.84 16.26
N SER A 165 -17.77 -4.08 15.22
CA SER A 165 -19.13 -3.64 14.89
C SER A 165 -19.77 -4.54 13.85
N GLU A 166 -21.09 -4.77 13.95
CA GLU A 166 -21.86 -5.54 12.96
C GLU A 166 -21.83 -4.90 11.56
N GLU A 167 -21.73 -3.57 11.48
CA GLU A 167 -21.72 -2.85 10.20
C GLU A 167 -20.48 -3.17 9.36
N VAL A 168 -19.33 -3.36 9.98
CA VAL A 168 -18.08 -3.74 9.28
C VAL A 168 -17.99 -5.26 9.16
N GLY A 169 -18.20 -5.97 10.24
CA GLY A 169 -18.11 -7.43 10.29
C GLY A 169 -16.72 -7.94 9.95
N ASN A 170 -16.65 -9.19 9.49
CA ASN A 170 -15.42 -9.77 8.97
C ASN A 170 -15.16 -9.29 7.55
N VAL A 171 -13.91 -9.03 7.19
CA VAL A 171 -13.50 -8.57 5.87
C VAL A 171 -13.07 -9.75 5.03
N LYS A 172 -13.71 -9.94 3.88
CA LYS A 172 -13.35 -11.03 2.97
C LYS A 172 -12.06 -10.71 2.21
N ARG A 173 -11.31 -11.75 1.87
CA ARG A 173 -10.09 -11.64 1.05
C ARG A 173 -10.33 -10.85 -0.24
N SER A 174 -11.46 -11.08 -0.90
CA SER A 174 -11.85 -10.42 -2.14
C SER A 174 -12.13 -8.92 -2.01
N GLN A 175 -12.40 -8.43 -0.80
CA GLN A 175 -12.63 -7.01 -0.53
C GLN A 175 -11.32 -6.25 -0.30
N ILE A 176 -10.21 -6.94 -0.02
CA ILE A 176 -8.93 -6.30 0.28
C ILE A 176 -8.31 -5.77 -1.02
N ILE A 177 -8.19 -4.45 -1.13
CA ILE A 177 -7.62 -3.77 -2.29
C ILE A 177 -6.10 -3.90 -2.30
N GLY A 178 -5.47 -3.75 -1.13
CA GLY A 178 -4.01 -3.82 -1.00
C GLY A 178 -3.55 -3.46 0.40
N ARG A 179 -2.23 -3.49 0.58
CA ARG A 179 -1.53 -3.17 1.81
C ARG A 179 -1.03 -1.73 1.80
N ALA A 180 -1.32 -0.96 2.85
CA ALA A 180 -0.68 0.32 3.08
C ALA A 180 0.79 0.07 3.42
N TRP A 181 1.69 0.49 2.55
CA TRP A 181 3.09 0.11 2.61
C TRP A 181 4.03 1.27 2.92
N LEU A 182 3.85 2.41 2.25
CA LEU A 182 4.73 3.56 2.33
C LEU A 182 3.95 4.83 2.63
N ARG A 183 4.36 5.59 3.65
CA ARG A 183 3.88 6.96 3.86
C ARG A 183 4.74 7.91 3.05
N ILE A 184 4.13 8.68 2.15
CA ILE A 184 4.81 9.65 1.29
C ILE A 184 4.63 11.10 1.75
N TRP A 185 3.67 11.36 2.63
CA TRP A 185 3.43 12.67 3.23
C TRP A 185 2.81 12.52 4.63
N PRO A 186 3.17 13.39 5.58
CA PRO A 186 4.10 14.51 5.51
C PRO A 186 5.56 14.05 5.42
N LEU A 187 6.43 14.88 4.80
CA LEU A 187 7.83 14.49 4.51
C LEU A 187 8.66 14.20 5.77
N ASN A 188 8.36 14.86 6.89
CA ASN A 188 9.02 14.59 8.17
C ASN A 188 8.65 13.22 8.78
N LYS A 189 7.65 12.54 8.24
CA LYS A 189 7.22 11.18 8.61
C LYS A 189 7.31 10.20 7.44
N PHE A 190 8.05 10.57 6.37
CA PHE A 190 8.27 9.70 5.22
C PHE A 190 8.91 8.39 5.65
N GLY A 191 8.38 7.26 5.19
CA GLY A 191 8.96 5.95 5.48
C GLY A 191 7.98 4.79 5.32
N LEU A 192 8.54 3.59 5.41
CA LEU A 192 7.77 2.35 5.41
C LEU A 192 6.90 2.27 6.66
N LEU A 193 5.68 1.79 6.47
CA LEU A 193 4.81 1.46 7.60
C LEU A 193 5.29 0.16 8.22
N LYS A 194 5.46 0.18 9.54
CA LYS A 194 5.91 -1.00 10.27
C LYS A 194 4.77 -1.99 10.40
N HIS A 195 5.01 -3.19 9.94
CA HIS A 195 4.27 -4.41 10.20
C HIS A 195 5.19 -5.26 11.08
N GLN A 196 4.69 -5.81 12.19
CA GLN A 196 5.52 -6.66 13.03
C GLN A 196 5.97 -7.90 12.29
#